data_790402e8ebb04a13557848f7f85094e2
#
_entry.id   790402e8ebb04a13557848f7f85094e2
#
_cell.length_a   1.000
_cell.length_b   1.000
_cell.length_c   1.000
_cell.angle_alpha   90.00
_cell.angle_beta   90.00
_cell.angle_gamma   90.00
#
_symmetry.space_group_name_H-M   'P 1'
#
loop_
_entity.id
_entity.type
_entity.pdbx_description
1 polymer ?
#
loop_
_entity_poly.entity_id
_entity_poly.type
_entity_poly.pdbx_seq_one_letter_code
_entity_poly.pdbx_strand_id
1 'polypeptide(L)' 'MIKIYVVLIKKGKRTIDEVPASIRETVKAALEAES' A
#
# COMPACT_ATOMS: atom_id res chain seq x y z
N MET A 1 -6.16 -5.91 6.13
CA MET A 1 -4.91 -6.25 5.46
C MET A 1 -4.40 -5.13 4.59
N ILE A 2 -5.25 -4.55 3.78
CA ILE A 2 -4.84 -3.43 2.93
C ILE A 2 -4.29 -2.28 3.75
N LYS A 3 -4.95 -1.97 4.84
CA LYS A 3 -4.53 -0.84 5.68
C LYS A 3 -3.11 -1.03 6.22
N ILE A 4 -2.74 -2.26 6.54
CA ILE A 4 -1.41 -2.53 7.05
C ILE A 4 -0.36 -2.21 6.00
N TYR A 5 -0.61 -2.60 4.75
CA TYR A 5 0.31 -2.28 3.68
C TYR A 5 0.43 -0.77 3.49
N VAL A 6 -0.71 -0.07 3.56
CA VAL A 6 -0.70 1.38 3.40
C VAL A 6 0.19 2.02 4.48
N VAL A 7 0.01 1.60 5.72
CA VAL A 7 0.81 2.14 6.81
C VAL A 7 2.30 1.86 6.61
N LEU A 8 2.65 0.63 6.24
CA LEU A 8 4.04 0.27 6.06
C LEU A 8 4.68 1.06 4.93
N ILE A 9 3.95 1.26 3.84
CA ILE A 9 4.48 2.02 2.71
C ILE A 9 4.66 3.49 3.08
N LYS A 10 3.70 4.05 3.81
CA LYS A 10 3.78 5.46 4.22
C LYS A 10 4.98 5.67 5.14
N LYS A 11 5.30 4.69 5.95
CA LYS A 11 6.44 4.80 6.86
C LYS A 11 7.77 4.44 6.22
N GLY A 12 7.73 4.01 4.96
CA GLY A 12 8.95 3.67 4.24
C GLY A 12 9.52 2.31 4.59
N LYS A 13 8.74 1.46 5.25
CA LYS A 13 9.19 0.13 5.63
C LYS A 13 8.94 -0.90 4.56
N ARG A 14 8.06 -0.60 3.61
CA ARG A 14 7.76 -1.46 2.47
C ARG A 14 7.54 -0.59 1.25
N THR A 15 7.69 -1.19 0.08
CA THR A 15 7.43 -0.50 -1.16
C THR A 15 6.23 -1.13 -1.86
N ILE A 16 5.65 -0.40 -2.80
CA ILE A 16 4.51 -0.89 -3.54
C ILE A 16 4.86 -2.16 -4.32
N ASP A 17 6.12 -2.30 -4.72
CA ASP A 17 6.56 -3.48 -5.45
C ASP A 17 6.49 -4.75 -4.61
N GLU A 18 6.54 -4.63 -3.30
CA GLU A 18 6.45 -5.77 -2.41
C GLU A 18 5.02 -6.23 -2.18
N VAL A 19 4.06 -5.42 -2.59
CA VAL A 19 2.64 -5.77 -2.44
C VAL A 19 2.25 -6.78 -3.52
N PRO A 20 1.52 -7.84 -3.16
CA PRO A 20 1.05 -8.80 -4.18
C PRO A 20 0.30 -8.08 -5.29
N ALA A 21 0.54 -8.52 -6.53
CA ALA A 21 -0.06 -7.86 -7.68
C ALA A 21 -1.58 -7.82 -7.60
N SER A 22 -2.18 -8.84 -7.02
CA SER A 22 -3.63 -8.94 -6.96
C SER A 22 -4.28 -7.82 -6.13
N ILE A 23 -3.55 -7.24 -5.19
CA ILE A 23 -4.09 -6.18 -4.35
C ILE A 23 -3.34 -4.87 -4.51
N ARG A 24 -2.37 -4.83 -5.42
CA ARG A 24 -1.54 -3.63 -5.60
C ARG A 24 -2.37 -2.41 -5.97
N GLU A 25 -3.32 -2.60 -6.89
CA GLU A 25 -4.17 -1.48 -7.31
C GLU A 25 -5.00 -0.96 -6.14
N THR A 26 -5.50 -1.86 -5.31
CA THR A 26 -6.28 -1.46 -4.15
C THR A 26 -5.42 -0.67 -3.17
N VAL A 27 -4.19 -1.12 -2.95
CA VAL A 27 -3.28 -0.43 -2.05
C VAL A 27 -2.92 0.95 -2.59
N LYS A 28 -2.67 1.05 -3.90
CA LYS A 28 -2.38 2.34 -4.51
C LYS A 28 -3.54 3.31 -4.33
N ALA A 29 -4.76 2.83 -4.55
CA ALA A 29 -5.93 3.68 -4.38
C ALA A 29 -6.07 4.14 -2.93
N ALA A 30 -5.81 3.26 -1.99
CA ALA A 30 -5.88 3.61 -0.58
C ALA A 30 -4.83 4.64 -0.21
N LEU A 31 -3.63 4.50 -0.77
CA LEU A 31 -2.57 5.46 -0.52
C LEU A 31 -2.95 6.85 -1.02
N GLU A 32 -3.52 6.91 -2.21
CA GLU A 32 -3.93 8.18 -2.78
C GLU A 32 -5.04 8.82 -1.97
N ALA A 33 -5.94 8.00 -1.44
CA ALA A 33 -7.03 8.52 -0.63
C ALA A 33 -6.52 9.07 0.70
N GLU A 34 -5.42 8.53 1.20
CA GLU A 34 -4.86 8.93 2.47
C GLU A 34 -3.87 10.09 2.35
N SER A 35 -3.33 10.28 1.17
CA SER A 35 -2.37 11.38 1.01
C SER A 35 -3.09 12.68 0.75
#